data_725f63d4696c069a8d47fd2368324101
#
_entry.id   725f63d4696c069a8d47fd2368324101
#
_cell.length_a   1.000
_cell.length_b   1.000
_cell.length_c   1.000
_cell.angle_alpha   90.00
_cell.angle_beta   90.00
_cell.angle_gamma   90.00
#
_symmetry.space_group_name_H-M   'P 1'
#
loop_
_entity.id
_entity.type
_entity.pdbx_description
1 polymer ?
#
loop_
_entity_poly.entity_id
_entity_poly.type
_entity_poly.pdbx_seq_one_letter_code
_entity_poly.pdbx_strand_id
1 'polypeptide(L)'
;SSHAGFKYLTWEQYEKVAADPKVKDISYDIFVGFGENPEFAKLHTEIRYTEAKNAEWAFCLPTTGRLPESGMEAAVSESILDALGVPHELGVQIPLEFSVRGKKDRETFTVCGFWKQDIVSGSNNIYLSRDYVDQVAPIWHDGDAAVKQSPNIDEMGGCVNPSIWFADSWDIEGKVEALKARCGFDSSVNDGVNWAYAGSEMDVQSILLVAGLLLLIGFSGYLIIYNIFYISVAADIHFYGLLKTIGTTRRQLAGIVRRQAYLLCVVGIPAGLFAG
;
A
#
# COMPACT_ATOMS: atom_id res chain seq x y z
N SER A 1 -5.25 1.71 -6.37
CA SER A 1 -5.25 2.50 -5.13
C SER A 1 -4.47 3.81 -5.29
N SER A 2 -4.69 4.81 -4.42
CA SER A 2 -3.96 6.07 -4.41
C SER A 2 -2.51 5.91 -3.96
N HIS A 3 -1.63 6.86 -4.32
CA HIS A 3 -0.24 6.88 -3.88
C HIS A 3 -0.10 7.37 -2.44
N ALA A 4 -0.89 8.37 -2.06
CA ALA A 4 -0.89 8.99 -0.74
C ALA A 4 -2.24 9.60 -0.43
N GLY A 5 -2.43 10.09 0.78
CA GLY A 5 -3.61 10.83 1.19
C GLY A 5 -3.35 11.69 2.41
N PHE A 6 -4.24 12.61 2.66
CA PHE A 6 -4.29 13.37 3.92
C PHE A 6 -5.56 13.03 4.69
N LYS A 7 -5.58 13.33 5.97
CA LYS A 7 -6.76 13.18 6.84
C LYS A 7 -7.05 14.45 7.59
N TYR A 8 -8.32 14.65 7.88
CA TYR A 8 -8.83 15.73 8.73
C TYR A 8 -8.60 17.14 8.15
N LEU A 9 -8.66 17.27 6.81
CA LEU A 9 -8.53 18.58 6.17
C LEU A 9 -9.84 19.36 6.20
N THR A 10 -9.70 20.71 6.17
CA THR A 10 -10.77 21.62 5.78
C THR A 10 -10.95 21.63 4.27
N TRP A 11 -12.05 22.21 3.79
CA TRP A 11 -12.28 22.36 2.36
C TRP A 11 -11.19 23.20 1.67
N GLU A 12 -10.81 24.30 2.29
CA GLU A 12 -9.78 25.20 1.78
C GLU A 12 -8.39 24.53 1.73
N GLN A 13 -8.08 23.67 2.70
CA GLN A 13 -6.87 22.87 2.66
C GLN A 13 -6.90 21.85 1.52
N TYR A 14 -8.05 21.19 1.32
CA TYR A 14 -8.26 20.30 0.18
C TYR A 14 -8.07 21.03 -1.14
N GLU A 15 -8.67 22.22 -1.32
CA GLU A 15 -8.52 23.03 -2.55
C GLU A 15 -7.05 23.40 -2.83
N LYS A 16 -6.26 23.71 -1.81
CA LYS A 16 -4.81 23.95 -1.96
C LYS A 16 -4.08 22.73 -2.50
N VAL A 17 -4.40 21.54 -1.97
CA VAL A 17 -3.82 20.28 -2.46
C VAL A 17 -4.25 19.98 -3.89
N ALA A 18 -5.54 20.18 -4.20
CA ALA A 18 -6.09 19.93 -5.53
C ALA A 18 -5.53 20.88 -6.60
N ALA A 19 -5.17 22.10 -6.21
CA ALA A 19 -4.58 23.10 -7.10
C ALA A 19 -3.08 22.92 -7.34
N ASP A 20 -2.40 22.01 -6.61
CA ASP A 20 -0.95 21.83 -6.76
C ASP A 20 -0.61 21.13 -8.08
N PRO A 21 0.29 21.72 -8.91
CA PRO A 21 0.60 21.20 -10.25
C PRO A 21 1.34 19.85 -10.26
N LYS A 22 1.81 19.36 -9.11
CA LYS A 22 2.45 18.05 -8.96
C LYS A 22 1.45 16.95 -8.63
N VAL A 23 0.24 17.29 -8.24
CA VAL A 23 -0.87 16.37 -8.06
C VAL A 23 -1.44 16.07 -9.45
N LYS A 24 -1.32 14.83 -9.89
CA LYS A 24 -1.82 14.40 -11.20
C LYS A 24 -3.33 14.16 -11.16
N ASP A 25 -3.80 13.58 -10.07
CA ASP A 25 -5.20 13.27 -9.87
C ASP A 25 -5.51 13.25 -8.36
N ILE A 26 -6.73 13.62 -8.01
CA ILE A 26 -7.19 13.69 -6.63
C ILE A 26 -8.66 13.32 -6.56
N SER A 27 -9.04 12.67 -5.47
CA SER A 27 -10.44 12.41 -5.10
C SER A 27 -10.52 12.38 -3.58
N TYR A 28 -11.72 12.42 -3.01
CA TYR A 28 -11.88 12.53 -1.57
C TYR A 28 -13.06 11.73 -1.04
N ASP A 29 -13.02 11.51 0.26
CA ASP A 29 -14.16 11.14 1.08
C ASP A 29 -14.40 12.20 2.18
N ILE A 30 -15.61 12.19 2.74
CA ILE A 30 -15.97 12.97 3.92
C ILE A 30 -16.34 11.96 5.01
N PHE A 31 -15.63 12.02 6.12
CA PHE A 31 -15.94 11.17 7.26
C PHE A 31 -17.19 11.69 7.97
N VAL A 32 -18.11 10.81 8.32
CA VAL A 32 -19.35 11.12 9.06
C VAL A 32 -19.23 10.62 10.50
N GLY A 33 -18.92 9.35 10.68
CA GLY A 33 -18.85 8.72 11.98
C GLY A 33 -18.58 7.23 11.90
N PHE A 34 -18.66 6.55 13.04
CA PHE A 34 -18.56 5.09 13.12
C PHE A 34 -19.95 4.48 13.28
N GLY A 35 -20.15 3.31 12.68
CA GLY A 35 -21.35 2.52 12.91
C GLY A 35 -21.34 1.94 14.33
N GLU A 36 -22.37 2.24 15.11
CA GLU A 36 -22.50 1.84 16.52
C GLU A 36 -23.54 0.72 16.72
N ASN A 37 -24.09 0.16 15.64
CA ASN A 37 -24.98 -0.99 15.75
C ASN A 37 -24.32 -2.12 16.56
N PRO A 38 -25.04 -2.78 17.46
CA PRO A 38 -24.50 -3.93 18.22
C PRO A 38 -23.93 -5.04 17.32
N GLU A 39 -24.51 -5.21 16.13
CA GLU A 39 -24.09 -6.18 15.11
C GLU A 39 -22.70 -5.88 14.54
N PHE A 40 -22.25 -4.65 14.63
CA PHE A 40 -20.93 -4.18 14.16
C PHE A 40 -19.83 -4.33 15.21
N ALA A 41 -20.10 -4.92 16.38
CA ALA A 41 -19.14 -5.03 17.49
C ALA A 41 -17.79 -5.69 17.09
N LYS A 42 -17.77 -6.51 16.03
CA LYS A 42 -16.57 -7.16 15.49
C LYS A 42 -16.14 -6.59 14.13
N LEU A 43 -16.86 -5.61 13.61
CA LEU A 43 -16.61 -4.98 12.32
C LEU A 43 -16.24 -3.51 12.56
N HIS A 44 -15.03 -3.13 12.18
CA HIS A 44 -14.69 -1.72 12.16
C HIS A 44 -15.45 -1.04 11.01
N THR A 45 -16.58 -0.40 11.33
CA THR A 45 -17.50 0.16 10.36
C THR A 45 -17.40 1.68 10.35
N GLU A 46 -17.06 2.25 9.20
CA GLU A 46 -16.97 3.69 9.00
C GLU A 46 -18.06 4.17 8.05
N ILE A 47 -18.72 5.27 8.43
CA ILE A 47 -19.75 5.93 7.64
C ILE A 47 -19.12 7.15 6.97
N ARG A 48 -19.26 7.25 5.64
CA ARG A 48 -18.62 8.26 4.80
C ARG A 48 -19.49 8.68 3.64
N TYR A 49 -19.25 9.85 3.11
CA TYR A 49 -19.49 10.15 1.70
C TYR A 49 -18.21 9.86 0.92
N THR A 50 -18.33 9.46 -0.33
CA THR A 50 -17.17 9.28 -1.20
C THR A 50 -17.50 9.63 -2.65
N GLU A 51 -16.51 10.17 -3.35
CA GLU A 51 -16.56 10.25 -4.81
C GLU A 51 -16.34 8.86 -5.43
N ALA A 52 -16.91 8.63 -6.62
CA ALA A 52 -16.79 7.35 -7.34
C ALA A 52 -15.33 6.93 -7.56
N LYS A 53 -14.47 7.89 -7.91
CA LYS A 53 -13.04 7.66 -8.12
C LYS A 53 -12.34 7.24 -6.83
N ASN A 54 -12.67 7.86 -5.70
CA ASN A 54 -12.10 7.49 -4.41
C ASN A 54 -12.53 6.09 -3.98
N ALA A 55 -13.82 5.75 -4.20
CA ALA A 55 -14.34 4.41 -3.95
C ALA A 55 -13.64 3.34 -4.81
N GLU A 56 -13.35 3.65 -6.09
CA GLU A 56 -12.58 2.78 -6.99
C GLU A 56 -11.16 2.56 -6.46
N TRP A 57 -10.46 3.62 -6.05
CA TRP A 57 -9.11 3.53 -5.50
C TRP A 57 -9.06 2.77 -4.18
N ALA A 58 -10.13 2.82 -3.39
CA ALA A 58 -10.28 2.09 -2.14
C ALA A 58 -10.78 0.64 -2.33
N PHE A 59 -11.03 0.19 -3.56
CA PHE A 59 -11.62 -1.13 -3.87
C PHE A 59 -13.01 -1.33 -3.24
N CYS A 60 -13.75 -0.25 -3.07
CA CYS A 60 -15.08 -0.21 -2.44
C CYS A 60 -16.15 0.34 -3.39
N LEU A 61 -15.91 0.32 -4.71
CA LEU A 61 -16.94 0.71 -5.69
C LEU A 61 -17.98 -0.42 -5.77
N PRO A 62 -19.30 -0.10 -5.69
CA PRO A 62 -20.35 -1.11 -5.79
C PRO A 62 -20.20 -1.97 -7.06
N THR A 63 -20.22 -3.29 -6.88
CA THR A 63 -20.24 -4.26 -7.99
C THR A 63 -21.68 -4.58 -8.40
N THR A 64 -22.65 -4.30 -7.51
CA THR A 64 -24.07 -4.41 -7.77
C THR A 64 -24.73 -3.10 -7.37
N GLY A 65 -25.53 -2.53 -8.25
CA GLY A 65 -26.16 -1.22 -8.05
C GLY A 65 -25.21 -0.06 -8.31
N ARG A 66 -25.28 1.00 -7.50
CA ARG A 66 -24.53 2.25 -7.67
C ARG A 66 -24.16 2.89 -6.32
N LEU A 67 -23.36 3.94 -6.35
CA LEU A 67 -23.17 4.82 -5.19
C LEU A 67 -24.44 5.65 -4.91
N PRO A 68 -24.67 6.08 -3.65
CA PRO A 68 -25.78 6.91 -3.28
C PRO A 68 -25.77 8.26 -4.02
N GLU A 69 -26.89 8.65 -4.58
CA GLU A 69 -27.04 9.94 -5.28
C GLU A 69 -27.78 10.97 -4.44
N SER A 70 -28.81 10.56 -3.69
CA SER A 70 -29.64 11.49 -2.93
C SER A 70 -30.35 10.83 -1.75
N GLY A 71 -30.78 11.64 -0.78
CA GLY A 71 -31.62 11.25 0.34
C GLY A 71 -31.04 10.14 1.20
N MET A 72 -31.91 9.26 1.68
CA MET A 72 -31.57 8.15 2.59
C MET A 72 -31.09 6.89 1.84
N GLU A 73 -30.24 7.06 0.84
CA GLU A 73 -29.60 5.95 0.14
C GLU A 73 -28.28 5.60 0.80
N ALA A 74 -27.94 4.28 0.80
CA ALA A 74 -26.67 3.77 1.26
C ALA A 74 -26.08 2.74 0.29
N ALA A 75 -24.75 2.76 0.13
CA ALA A 75 -24.01 1.69 -0.50
C ALA A 75 -23.07 1.07 0.55
N VAL A 76 -23.02 -0.27 0.61
CA VAL A 76 -22.40 -0.98 1.73
C VAL A 76 -21.61 -2.21 1.26
N SER A 77 -20.68 -2.70 2.07
CA SER A 77 -20.08 -4.01 1.82
C SER A 77 -21.06 -5.14 2.15
N GLU A 78 -20.91 -6.28 1.47
CA GLU A 78 -21.68 -7.50 1.79
C GLU A 78 -21.55 -7.89 3.26
N SER A 79 -20.38 -7.67 3.88
CA SER A 79 -20.13 -7.94 5.30
C SER A 79 -21.07 -7.15 6.24
N ILE A 80 -21.50 -5.95 5.84
CA ILE A 80 -22.47 -5.15 6.59
C ILE A 80 -23.86 -5.77 6.50
N LEU A 81 -24.26 -6.23 5.29
CA LEU A 81 -25.55 -6.90 5.08
C LEU A 81 -25.60 -8.21 5.87
N ASP A 82 -24.51 -8.99 5.84
CA ASP A 82 -24.37 -10.22 6.62
C ASP A 82 -24.51 -9.97 8.13
N ALA A 83 -23.83 -8.93 8.64
CA ALA A 83 -23.89 -8.58 10.05
C ALA A 83 -25.31 -8.17 10.49
N LEU A 84 -26.03 -7.42 9.64
CA LEU A 84 -27.40 -7.00 9.90
C LEU A 84 -28.44 -8.13 9.64
N GLY A 85 -28.00 -9.27 9.09
CA GLY A 85 -28.90 -10.39 8.76
C GLY A 85 -29.91 -10.10 7.67
N VAL A 86 -29.58 -9.18 6.73
CA VAL A 86 -30.44 -8.78 5.61
C VAL A 86 -29.96 -9.39 4.31
N PRO A 87 -30.84 -9.64 3.32
CA PRO A 87 -30.45 -10.21 2.05
C PRO A 87 -29.59 -9.23 1.22
N HIS A 88 -28.71 -9.77 0.35
CA HIS A 88 -27.88 -9.02 -0.57
C HIS A 88 -28.71 -8.59 -1.79
N GLU A 89 -29.67 -7.67 -1.57
CA GLU A 89 -30.61 -7.19 -2.58
C GLU A 89 -30.68 -5.66 -2.56
N LEU A 90 -30.85 -5.06 -3.74
CA LEU A 90 -31.11 -3.63 -3.85
C LEU A 90 -32.50 -3.29 -3.31
N GLY A 91 -32.62 -2.14 -2.65
CA GLY A 91 -33.87 -1.68 -2.07
C GLY A 91 -34.15 -2.17 -0.65
N VAL A 92 -33.30 -3.04 -0.10
CA VAL A 92 -33.40 -3.46 1.31
C VAL A 92 -33.14 -2.26 2.22
N GLN A 93 -33.90 -2.20 3.29
CA GLN A 93 -33.74 -1.15 4.32
C GLN A 93 -32.83 -1.64 5.44
N ILE A 94 -31.86 -0.80 5.80
CA ILE A 94 -30.92 -1.08 6.89
C ILE A 94 -31.01 0.02 7.95
N PRO A 95 -31.21 -0.35 9.22
CA PRO A 95 -31.13 0.59 10.32
C PRO A 95 -29.67 0.83 10.66
N LEU A 96 -29.23 2.07 10.72
CA LEU A 96 -27.88 2.45 11.14
C LEU A 96 -27.94 3.29 12.40
N GLU A 97 -27.15 2.90 13.40
CA GLU A 97 -26.88 3.66 14.62
C GLU A 97 -25.45 4.20 14.53
N PHE A 98 -25.29 5.50 14.72
CA PHE A 98 -23.99 6.16 14.63
C PHE A 98 -23.94 7.46 15.41
N SER A 99 -22.74 7.97 15.67
CA SER A 99 -22.57 9.28 16.31
C SER A 99 -21.88 10.24 15.35
N VAL A 100 -22.40 11.46 15.27
CA VAL A 100 -21.80 12.57 14.51
C VAL A 100 -21.56 13.72 15.46
N ARG A 101 -20.31 14.14 15.62
CA ARG A 101 -19.92 15.24 16.52
C ARG A 101 -20.51 15.11 17.93
N GLY A 102 -20.47 13.89 18.47
CA GLY A 102 -20.99 13.58 19.83
C GLY A 102 -22.51 13.47 19.94
N LYS A 103 -23.24 13.65 18.84
CA LYS A 103 -24.69 13.45 18.79
C LYS A 103 -25.01 12.09 18.20
N LYS A 104 -25.67 11.25 18.97
CA LYS A 104 -26.18 9.95 18.49
C LYS A 104 -27.33 10.14 17.53
N ASP A 105 -27.31 9.39 16.46
CA ASP A 105 -28.35 9.35 15.44
C ASP A 105 -28.73 7.90 15.12
N ARG A 106 -29.97 7.70 14.69
CA ARG A 106 -30.48 6.40 14.28
C ARG A 106 -31.43 6.59 13.13
N GLU A 107 -31.04 6.15 11.96
CA GLU A 107 -31.78 6.36 10.73
C GLU A 107 -31.85 5.06 9.92
N THR A 108 -32.84 4.98 9.05
CA THR A 108 -33.00 3.84 8.15
C THR A 108 -32.68 4.24 6.72
N PHE A 109 -31.73 3.53 6.12
CA PHE A 109 -31.29 3.78 4.75
C PHE A 109 -31.72 2.68 3.82
N THR A 110 -31.93 3.03 2.55
CA THR A 110 -32.22 2.10 1.48
C THR A 110 -30.95 1.73 0.74
N VAL A 111 -30.64 0.45 0.64
CA VAL A 111 -29.45 -0.04 -0.05
C VAL A 111 -29.59 0.17 -1.56
N CYS A 112 -28.78 1.05 -2.13
CA CYS A 112 -28.73 1.34 -3.57
C CYS A 112 -27.53 0.67 -4.27
N GLY A 113 -26.60 0.13 -3.52
CA GLY A 113 -25.45 -0.61 -4.04
C GLY A 113 -24.71 -1.40 -2.97
N PHE A 114 -24.02 -2.44 -3.38
CA PHE A 114 -23.17 -3.20 -2.49
C PHE A 114 -21.99 -3.84 -3.25
N TRP A 115 -20.95 -4.21 -2.51
CA TRP A 115 -19.74 -4.85 -3.02
C TRP A 115 -19.21 -5.90 -2.06
N LYS A 116 -18.48 -6.86 -2.61
CA LYS A 116 -17.73 -7.81 -1.79
C LYS A 116 -16.49 -7.12 -1.21
N GLN A 117 -16.36 -7.15 0.12
CA GLN A 117 -15.19 -6.56 0.79
C GLN A 117 -13.90 -7.23 0.33
N ASP A 118 -12.92 -6.42 -0.09
CA ASP A 118 -11.56 -6.90 -0.35
C ASP A 118 -10.76 -6.94 0.97
N ILE A 119 -9.86 -7.90 1.09
CA ILE A 119 -8.96 -8.06 2.25
C ILE A 119 -8.03 -6.84 2.40
N VAL A 120 -7.78 -6.12 1.32
CA VAL A 120 -6.91 -4.93 1.29
C VAL A 120 -7.56 -3.72 1.98
N SER A 121 -8.88 -3.66 2.04
CA SER A 121 -9.61 -2.59 2.73
C SER A 121 -9.68 -2.91 4.23
N GLY A 122 -8.99 -2.12 5.04
CA GLY A 122 -8.90 -2.35 6.49
C GLY A 122 -10.17 -2.02 7.30
N SER A 123 -11.18 -1.39 6.68
CA SER A 123 -12.45 -1.02 7.32
C SER A 123 -13.63 -1.36 6.42
N ASN A 124 -14.79 -1.63 7.05
CA ASN A 124 -16.05 -1.79 6.35
C ASN A 124 -16.69 -0.42 6.18
N ASN A 125 -16.81 0.04 4.94
CA ASN A 125 -17.36 1.35 4.64
C ASN A 125 -18.85 1.27 4.34
N ILE A 126 -19.57 2.26 4.85
CA ILE A 126 -20.95 2.60 4.49
C ILE A 126 -20.89 3.96 3.81
N TYR A 127 -21.26 4.03 2.55
CA TYR A 127 -21.34 5.29 1.82
C TYR A 127 -22.75 5.82 1.82
N LEU A 128 -22.90 7.10 2.18
CA LEU A 128 -24.16 7.82 2.18
C LEU A 128 -24.17 8.89 1.09
N SER A 129 -25.34 9.39 0.76
CA SER A 129 -25.51 10.44 -0.23
C SER A 129 -24.90 11.78 0.25
N ARG A 130 -24.47 12.60 -0.71
CA ARG A 130 -23.85 13.89 -0.40
C ARG A 130 -24.78 14.84 0.31
N ASP A 131 -26.00 14.95 -0.14
CA ASP A 131 -27.03 15.84 0.43
C ASP A 131 -27.40 15.47 1.87
N TYR A 132 -27.43 14.17 2.21
CA TYR A 132 -27.61 13.74 3.58
C TYR A 132 -26.38 14.09 4.45
N VAL A 133 -25.18 13.81 3.95
CA VAL A 133 -23.94 14.10 4.69
C VAL A 133 -23.77 15.59 4.95
N ASP A 134 -24.08 16.46 3.98
CA ASP A 134 -24.03 17.92 4.16
C ASP A 134 -24.98 18.44 5.26
N GLN A 135 -26.08 17.70 5.55
CA GLN A 135 -27.01 18.05 6.63
C GLN A 135 -26.50 17.61 8.02
N VAL A 136 -25.94 16.40 8.13
CA VAL A 136 -25.58 15.81 9.43
C VAL A 136 -24.13 16.07 9.83
N ALA A 137 -23.24 16.16 8.86
CA ALA A 137 -21.81 16.37 9.03
C ALA A 137 -21.29 17.42 8.02
N PRO A 138 -21.69 18.69 8.14
CA PRO A 138 -21.25 19.73 7.24
C PRO A 138 -19.72 19.80 7.19
N ILE A 139 -19.19 20.06 5.99
CA ILE A 139 -17.73 20.10 5.75
C ILE A 139 -17.06 21.11 6.67
N TRP A 140 -15.86 20.80 7.10
CA TRP A 140 -15.02 21.74 7.84
C TRP A 140 -14.49 22.83 6.92
N HIS A 141 -14.57 24.06 7.40
CA HIS A 141 -13.96 25.25 6.79
C HIS A 141 -12.88 25.85 7.70
N ASP A 142 -11.95 26.60 7.11
CA ASP A 142 -10.93 27.32 7.86
C ASP A 142 -11.61 28.29 8.86
N GLY A 143 -11.20 28.20 10.14
CA GLY A 143 -11.78 28.97 11.21
C GLY A 143 -12.91 28.29 11.99
N ASP A 144 -13.38 27.13 11.57
CA ASP A 144 -14.36 26.37 12.34
C ASP A 144 -13.76 25.91 13.67
N ALA A 145 -14.54 26.03 14.76
CA ALA A 145 -14.09 25.64 16.10
C ALA A 145 -13.81 24.13 16.23
N ALA A 146 -14.39 23.30 15.35
CA ALA A 146 -14.17 21.87 15.32
C ALA A 146 -12.86 21.46 14.64
N VAL A 147 -12.22 22.35 13.90
CA VAL A 147 -10.99 22.07 13.17
C VAL A 147 -9.82 21.98 14.12
N LYS A 148 -9.38 20.76 14.40
CA LYS A 148 -8.18 20.44 15.16
C LYS A 148 -7.29 19.53 14.34
N GLN A 149 -5.99 19.67 14.51
CA GLN A 149 -4.99 18.85 13.80
C GLN A 149 -5.04 17.37 14.18
N SER A 150 -5.58 17.04 15.36
CA SER A 150 -5.82 15.68 15.82
C SER A 150 -7.13 15.65 16.61
N PRO A 151 -8.29 15.65 15.90
CA PRO A 151 -9.59 15.69 16.55
C PRO A 151 -9.88 14.39 17.30
N ASN A 152 -10.68 14.50 18.35
CA ASN A 152 -11.28 13.31 18.96
C ASN A 152 -12.25 12.65 17.97
N ILE A 153 -12.51 11.36 18.14
CA ILE A 153 -13.46 10.58 17.32
C ILE A 153 -14.81 11.32 17.17
N ASP A 154 -15.34 11.87 18.26
CA ASP A 154 -16.61 12.56 18.27
C ASP A 154 -16.62 13.90 17.50
N GLU A 155 -15.45 14.43 17.16
CA GLU A 155 -15.28 15.70 16.46
C GLU A 155 -14.94 15.54 14.97
N MET A 156 -14.71 14.32 14.50
CA MET A 156 -14.20 14.06 13.13
C MET A 156 -15.24 14.24 12.01
N GLY A 157 -16.52 14.25 12.34
CA GLY A 157 -17.58 14.37 11.34
C GLY A 157 -17.47 15.65 10.49
N GLY A 158 -17.45 15.52 9.16
CA GLY A 158 -17.31 16.61 8.20
C GLY A 158 -15.88 16.90 7.72
N CYS A 159 -14.85 16.17 8.23
CA CYS A 159 -13.50 16.32 7.72
C CYS A 159 -13.36 15.72 6.32
N VAL A 160 -12.52 16.35 5.50
CA VAL A 160 -12.18 15.90 4.14
C VAL A 160 -10.91 15.08 4.16
N ASN A 161 -10.95 13.90 3.55
CA ASN A 161 -9.79 13.02 3.44
C ASN A 161 -9.47 12.81 1.95
N PRO A 162 -8.56 13.58 1.36
CA PRO A 162 -8.17 13.39 -0.02
C PRO A 162 -7.25 12.19 -0.21
N SER A 163 -7.47 11.48 -1.29
CA SER A 163 -6.60 10.49 -1.88
C SER A 163 -5.91 11.08 -3.11
N ILE A 164 -4.61 10.88 -3.24
CA ILE A 164 -3.76 11.61 -4.19
C ILE A 164 -3.01 10.65 -5.10
N TRP A 165 -2.92 11.01 -6.38
CA TRP A 165 -2.05 10.41 -7.37
C TRP A 165 -1.01 11.42 -7.86
N PHE A 166 0.25 11.05 -7.78
CA PHE A 166 1.37 11.75 -8.42
C PHE A 166 1.60 11.22 -9.84
N ALA A 167 2.41 11.90 -10.63
CA ALA A 167 2.73 11.48 -11.99
C ALA A 167 3.42 10.11 -12.05
N ASP A 168 4.18 9.77 -11.02
CA ASP A 168 4.87 8.49 -10.83
C ASP A 168 4.92 8.14 -9.35
N SER A 169 5.29 6.90 -9.02
CA SER A 169 5.37 6.38 -7.65
C SER A 169 6.77 6.52 -7.02
N TRP A 170 7.71 7.20 -7.67
CA TRP A 170 9.05 7.41 -7.12
C TRP A 170 9.04 8.45 -6.01
N ASP A 171 9.71 8.17 -4.88
CA ASP A 171 9.85 9.05 -3.71
C ASP A 171 8.52 9.70 -3.28
N ILE A 172 7.51 8.86 -3.01
CA ILE A 172 6.17 9.34 -2.61
C ILE A 172 6.26 10.13 -1.31
N GLU A 173 7.06 9.69 -0.34
CA GLU A 173 7.27 10.37 0.93
C GLU A 173 7.83 11.79 0.73
N GLY A 174 8.91 11.91 -0.05
CA GLY A 174 9.48 13.22 -0.37
C GLY A 174 8.52 14.11 -1.16
N LYS A 175 7.68 13.53 -2.03
CA LYS A 175 6.62 14.28 -2.74
C LYS A 175 5.53 14.78 -1.80
N VAL A 176 5.11 13.99 -0.81
CA VAL A 176 4.12 14.38 0.20
C VAL A 176 4.68 15.51 1.08
N GLU A 177 5.91 15.40 1.57
CA GLU A 177 6.55 16.46 2.35
C GLU A 177 6.71 17.77 1.54
N ALA A 178 7.14 17.66 0.28
CA ALA A 178 7.21 18.82 -0.60
C ALA A 178 5.84 19.43 -0.89
N LEU A 179 4.78 18.62 -1.00
CA LEU A 179 3.41 19.08 -1.17
C LEU A 179 2.92 19.81 0.09
N LYS A 180 3.16 19.25 1.29
CA LYS A 180 2.86 19.93 2.57
C LYS A 180 3.51 21.30 2.65
N ALA A 181 4.80 21.38 2.32
CA ALA A 181 5.54 22.65 2.33
C ALA A 181 4.95 23.68 1.34
N ARG A 182 4.55 23.25 0.11
CA ARG A 182 3.93 24.16 -0.87
C ARG A 182 2.53 24.62 -0.45
N CYS A 183 1.75 23.74 0.18
CA CYS A 183 0.42 24.08 0.71
C CYS A 183 0.47 24.91 2.00
N GLY A 184 1.66 25.09 2.60
CA GLY A 184 1.83 25.77 3.86
C GLY A 184 1.28 24.97 5.05
N PHE A 185 1.27 23.65 4.96
CA PHE A 185 0.88 22.76 6.05
C PHE A 185 2.04 22.58 7.02
N ASP A 186 1.71 22.53 8.31
CA ASP A 186 2.70 22.18 9.31
C ASP A 186 2.87 20.66 9.46
N SER A 187 3.81 20.25 10.28
CA SER A 187 4.12 18.83 10.52
C SER A 187 3.00 18.05 11.23
N SER A 188 1.97 18.72 11.72
CA SER A 188 0.87 18.10 12.45
C SER A 188 -0.27 17.63 11.52
N VAL A 189 -0.29 18.07 10.25
CA VAL A 189 -1.27 17.58 9.28
C VAL A 189 -1.02 16.10 9.03
N ASN A 190 -2.05 15.29 9.30
CA ASN A 190 -1.98 13.85 9.12
C ASN A 190 -1.91 13.49 7.64
N ASP A 191 -0.87 12.78 7.27
CA ASP A 191 -0.69 12.21 5.95
C ASP A 191 -0.46 10.70 6.03
N GLY A 192 -0.68 10.03 4.93
CA GLY A 192 -0.44 8.61 4.78
C GLY A 192 0.10 8.30 3.40
N VAL A 193 1.17 7.51 3.37
CA VAL A 193 1.75 6.99 2.14
C VAL A 193 1.27 5.56 1.93
N ASN A 194 0.92 5.21 0.72
CA ASN A 194 0.57 3.84 0.39
C ASN A 194 1.84 2.99 0.23
N TRP A 195 2.18 2.25 1.26
CA TRP A 195 3.37 1.41 1.34
C TRP A 195 3.44 0.31 0.27
N ALA A 196 2.34 -0.04 -0.39
CA ALA A 196 2.36 -0.94 -1.52
C ALA A 196 3.16 -0.38 -2.71
N TYR A 197 3.22 0.95 -2.83
CA TYR A 197 4.05 1.64 -3.82
C TYR A 197 5.42 2.05 -3.24
N ALA A 198 5.48 2.43 -1.96
CA ALA A 198 6.73 2.80 -1.29
C ALA A 198 7.68 1.60 -1.11
N GLY A 199 7.15 0.38 -1.00
CA GLY A 199 7.95 -0.85 -0.94
C GLY A 199 8.74 -1.16 -2.22
N SER A 200 8.51 -0.44 -3.32
CA SER A 200 9.35 -0.50 -4.52
C SER A 200 10.61 0.39 -4.43
N GLU A 201 10.68 1.26 -3.44
CA GLU A 201 11.81 2.16 -3.20
C GLU A 201 12.71 1.56 -2.11
N MET A 202 13.65 0.73 -2.54
CA MET A 202 14.74 0.38 -1.64
C MET A 202 15.57 1.65 -1.41
N ASP A 203 15.53 2.17 -0.18
CA ASP A 203 16.44 3.22 0.29
C ASP A 203 17.89 2.89 -0.13
N VAL A 204 18.64 3.91 -0.55
CA VAL A 204 20.04 3.77 -0.97
C VAL A 204 20.86 2.98 0.07
N GLN A 205 20.57 3.17 1.36
CA GLN A 205 21.20 2.44 2.45
C GLN A 205 20.85 0.94 2.41
N SER A 206 19.60 0.59 2.12
CA SER A 206 19.16 -0.80 1.95
C SER A 206 19.78 -1.45 0.71
N ILE A 207 19.88 -0.71 -0.40
CA ILE A 207 20.56 -1.18 -1.62
C ILE A 207 22.05 -1.47 -1.34
N LEU A 208 22.75 -0.55 -0.65
CA LEU A 208 24.15 -0.73 -0.27
C LEU A 208 24.34 -1.93 0.68
N LEU A 209 23.41 -2.13 1.62
CA LEU A 209 23.46 -3.26 2.55
C LEU A 209 23.27 -4.58 1.82
N VAL A 210 22.27 -4.69 0.93
CA VAL A 210 22.03 -5.88 0.11
C VAL A 210 23.18 -6.13 -0.84
N ALA A 211 23.71 -5.10 -1.50
CA ALA A 211 24.89 -5.21 -2.37
C ALA A 211 26.11 -5.68 -1.60
N GLY A 212 26.36 -5.13 -0.41
CA GLY A 212 27.43 -5.55 0.47
C GLY A 212 27.31 -7.02 0.90
N LEU A 213 26.10 -7.47 1.24
CA LEU A 213 25.83 -8.86 1.59
C LEU A 213 26.07 -9.80 0.39
N LEU A 214 25.62 -9.43 -0.81
CA LEU A 214 25.85 -10.21 -2.02
C LEU A 214 27.33 -10.31 -2.37
N LEU A 215 28.09 -9.22 -2.22
CA LEU A 215 29.54 -9.22 -2.40
C LEU A 215 30.24 -10.14 -1.39
N LEU A 216 29.81 -10.11 -0.13
CA LEU A 216 30.37 -10.97 0.92
C LEU A 216 30.10 -12.45 0.65
N ILE A 217 28.88 -12.80 0.22
CA ILE A 217 28.52 -14.18 -0.18
C ILE A 217 29.35 -14.61 -1.39
N GLY A 218 29.45 -13.76 -2.42
CA GLY A 218 30.26 -14.03 -3.62
C GLY A 218 31.73 -14.22 -3.29
N PHE A 219 32.30 -13.37 -2.42
CA PHE A 219 33.69 -13.47 -1.98
C PHE A 219 33.94 -14.74 -1.15
N SER A 220 33.01 -15.08 -0.27
CA SER A 220 33.09 -16.32 0.53
C SER A 220 33.06 -17.55 -0.39
N GLY A 221 32.13 -17.58 -1.36
CA GLY A 221 32.08 -18.64 -2.36
C GLY A 221 33.36 -18.74 -3.20
N TYR A 222 33.92 -17.59 -3.63
CA TYR A 222 35.18 -17.53 -4.33
C TYR A 222 36.32 -18.12 -3.51
N LEU A 223 36.45 -17.77 -2.21
CA LEU A 223 37.48 -18.29 -1.34
C LEU A 223 37.40 -19.82 -1.16
N ILE A 224 36.17 -20.35 -1.03
CA ILE A 224 35.95 -21.80 -0.92
C ILE A 224 36.40 -22.50 -2.20
N ILE A 225 36.00 -22.02 -3.35
CA ILE A 225 36.37 -22.58 -4.65
C ILE A 225 37.91 -22.49 -4.84
N TYR A 226 38.47 -21.31 -4.54
CA TYR A 226 39.91 -21.09 -4.64
C TYR A 226 40.70 -22.09 -3.76
N ASN A 227 40.29 -22.28 -2.50
CA ASN A 227 40.93 -23.20 -1.59
C ASN A 227 40.86 -24.67 -2.08
N ILE A 228 39.69 -25.10 -2.58
CA ILE A 228 39.52 -26.47 -3.13
C ILE A 228 40.42 -26.67 -4.34
N PHE A 229 40.47 -25.70 -5.27
CA PHE A 229 41.36 -25.80 -6.43
C PHE A 229 42.82 -25.74 -6.06
N TYR A 230 43.20 -24.90 -5.09
CA TYR A 230 44.58 -24.80 -4.60
C TYR A 230 45.05 -26.13 -4.00
N ILE A 231 44.22 -26.76 -3.15
CA ILE A 231 44.53 -28.06 -2.55
C ILE A 231 44.60 -29.16 -3.63
N SER A 232 43.65 -29.18 -4.56
CA SER A 232 43.60 -30.16 -5.65
C SER A 232 44.84 -30.06 -6.56
N VAL A 233 45.22 -28.85 -6.97
CA VAL A 233 46.41 -28.62 -7.80
C VAL A 233 47.67 -28.95 -7.01
N ALA A 234 47.74 -28.64 -5.72
CA ALA A 234 48.88 -28.97 -4.88
C ALA A 234 49.06 -30.48 -4.69
N ALA A 235 47.96 -31.24 -4.56
CA ALA A 235 48.00 -32.71 -4.49
C ALA A 235 48.45 -33.36 -5.82
N ASP A 236 48.07 -32.73 -6.96
CA ASP A 236 48.43 -33.23 -8.28
C ASP A 236 49.79 -32.76 -8.82
N ILE A 237 50.57 -32.00 -8.05
CA ILE A 237 51.89 -31.50 -8.47
C ILE A 237 52.81 -32.64 -8.94
N HIS A 238 52.76 -33.80 -8.28
CA HIS A 238 53.55 -34.96 -8.66
C HIS A 238 53.14 -35.51 -10.04
N PHE A 239 51.84 -35.58 -10.31
CA PHE A 239 51.28 -36.00 -11.58
C PHE A 239 51.60 -35.02 -12.72
N TYR A 240 51.48 -33.72 -12.48
CA TYR A 240 51.86 -32.68 -13.44
C TYR A 240 53.39 -32.64 -13.68
N GLY A 241 54.18 -32.96 -12.66
CA GLY A 241 55.63 -33.14 -12.77
C GLY A 241 55.99 -34.26 -13.73
N LEU A 242 55.36 -35.44 -13.61
CA LEU A 242 55.53 -36.59 -14.49
C LEU A 242 55.11 -36.26 -15.94
N LEU A 243 53.99 -35.55 -16.15
CA LEU A 243 53.56 -35.11 -17.48
C LEU A 243 54.60 -34.17 -18.13
N LYS A 244 55.28 -33.34 -17.35
CA LYS A 244 56.34 -32.45 -17.83
C LYS A 244 57.60 -33.20 -18.24
N THR A 245 57.94 -34.31 -17.60
CA THR A 245 59.08 -35.16 -17.98
C THR A 245 58.86 -35.89 -19.31
N ILE A 246 57.61 -36.13 -19.68
CA ILE A 246 57.23 -36.72 -20.98
C ILE A 246 57.15 -35.65 -22.09
N GLY A 247 57.44 -34.38 -21.79
CA GLY A 247 57.51 -33.29 -22.79
C GLY A 247 56.23 -32.46 -22.96
N THR A 248 55.27 -32.54 -22.04
CA THR A 248 54.06 -31.67 -22.14
C THR A 248 54.41 -30.20 -21.92
N THR A 249 53.84 -29.32 -22.76
CA THR A 249 54.04 -27.87 -22.67
C THR A 249 53.12 -27.23 -21.63
N ARG A 250 53.52 -26.06 -21.09
CA ARG A 250 52.71 -25.27 -20.15
C ARG A 250 51.31 -24.98 -20.69
N ARG A 251 51.13 -24.76 -22.02
CA ARG A 251 49.84 -24.50 -22.63
C ARG A 251 48.91 -25.71 -22.60
N GLN A 252 49.50 -26.92 -22.80
CA GLN A 252 48.73 -28.17 -22.74
C GLN A 252 48.28 -28.47 -21.32
N LEU A 253 49.17 -28.26 -20.30
CA LEU A 253 48.81 -28.42 -18.89
C LEU A 253 47.70 -27.46 -18.47
N ALA A 254 47.82 -26.18 -18.80
CA ALA A 254 46.77 -25.19 -18.55
C ALA A 254 45.47 -25.54 -19.25
N GLY A 255 45.52 -26.17 -20.44
CA GLY A 255 44.36 -26.67 -21.15
C GLY A 255 43.61 -27.78 -20.41
N ILE A 256 44.36 -28.71 -19.79
CA ILE A 256 43.77 -29.79 -18.99
C ILE A 256 43.01 -29.22 -17.78
N VAL A 257 43.67 -28.36 -17.01
CA VAL A 257 43.04 -27.70 -15.82
C VAL A 257 41.78 -26.90 -16.19
N ARG A 258 41.84 -26.15 -17.31
CA ARG A 258 40.66 -25.42 -17.79
C ARG A 258 39.50 -26.35 -18.15
N ARG A 259 39.78 -27.46 -18.86
CA ARG A 259 38.73 -28.43 -19.21
C ARG A 259 38.09 -29.08 -18.00
N GLN A 260 38.87 -29.41 -16.97
CA GLN A 260 38.34 -29.91 -15.69
C GLN A 260 37.46 -28.87 -15.01
N ALA A 261 37.89 -27.60 -14.97
CA ALA A 261 37.08 -26.50 -14.41
C ALA A 261 35.78 -26.32 -15.19
N TYR A 262 35.78 -26.33 -16.52
CA TYR A 262 34.58 -26.24 -17.34
C TYR A 262 33.59 -27.37 -17.09
N LEU A 263 34.06 -28.62 -16.99
CA LEU A 263 33.21 -29.78 -16.71
C LEU A 263 32.51 -29.64 -15.34
N LEU A 264 33.25 -29.20 -14.33
CA LEU A 264 32.69 -28.93 -13.00
C LEU A 264 31.67 -27.81 -13.03
N CYS A 265 31.90 -26.74 -13.79
CA CYS A 265 30.91 -25.64 -13.94
C CYS A 265 29.64 -26.08 -14.66
N VAL A 266 29.76 -26.88 -15.74
CA VAL A 266 28.61 -27.36 -16.53
C VAL A 266 27.70 -28.24 -15.68
N VAL A 267 28.20 -28.97 -14.73
CA VAL A 267 27.42 -29.83 -13.82
C VAL A 267 27.01 -29.04 -12.55
N GLY A 268 27.91 -28.29 -11.97
CA GLY A 268 27.72 -27.62 -10.67
C GLY A 268 26.77 -26.44 -10.74
N ILE A 269 26.82 -25.64 -11.83
CA ILE A 269 25.94 -24.47 -11.96
C ILE A 269 24.46 -24.86 -12.06
N PRO A 270 24.05 -25.79 -12.97
CA PRO A 270 22.65 -26.23 -12.98
C PRO A 270 22.21 -26.88 -11.66
N ALA A 271 23.06 -27.74 -11.08
CA ALA A 271 22.73 -28.37 -9.81
C ALA A 271 22.53 -27.34 -8.68
N GLY A 272 23.36 -26.31 -8.61
CA GLY A 272 23.22 -25.20 -7.64
C GLY A 272 21.95 -24.37 -7.88
N LEU A 273 21.61 -24.11 -9.12
CA LEU A 273 20.38 -23.38 -9.48
C LEU A 273 19.10 -24.17 -9.19
N PHE A 274 19.14 -25.51 -9.24
CA PHE A 274 18.01 -26.36 -8.89
C PHE A 274 17.86 -26.59 -7.38
N ALA A 275 18.94 -26.45 -6.62
CA ALA A 275 18.95 -26.70 -5.18
C ALA A 275 18.68 -25.43 -4.34
N GLY A 276 18.81 -24.24 -4.92
CA GLY A 276 18.52 -22.94 -4.29
C GLY A 276 17.24 -22.33 -4.81
#